data_03f0ab5fe9af66fd2ac75b3db6582920
#
_entry.id   03f0ab5fe9af66fd2ac75b3db6582920
#
_cell.length_a   1.000
_cell.length_b   1.000
_cell.length_c   1.000
_cell.angle_alpha   90.00
_cell.angle_beta   90.00
_cell.angle_gamma   90.00
#
_symmetry.space_group_name_H-M   'P 1'
#
loop_
_entity.id
_entity.type
_entity.pdbx_description
1 polymer ?
#
loop_
_entity_poly.entity_id
_entity_poly.type
_entity_poly.pdbx_seq_one_letter_code
_entity_poly.pdbx_strand_id
1 'polypeptide(L)'
;QQQVLLGGYGAEFGRSTGGVISLITKRGTNEWKGGVYAIYTPRSLRSDAKDIYYPDTGHWSEANHYPAYNTRPQNWTDGKLYDLNRLNRTENITYGAYVGGPIIKDRLFIYANAEWSQTGVEQSRLTGNLTGKEGAGKSGVSAANLAQAWGVYKYTYPRWTAKLDWNITDNHILELTGVQDNSKSEASYYGFNYGTNTRDNVLNSSNLTEQ
;
A
#
# COMPACT_ATOMS: atom_id res chain seq x y z
N GLN A 1 -16.55 13.60 -12.28
CA GLN A 1 -16.04 13.56 -13.66
C GLN A 1 -14.59 14.03 -13.64
N GLN A 2 -13.71 13.34 -14.33
CA GLN A 2 -12.29 13.69 -14.43
C GLN A 2 -12.00 14.05 -15.89
N GLN A 3 -11.30 15.16 -16.07
CA GLN A 3 -10.80 15.61 -17.37
C GLN A 3 -9.29 15.80 -17.26
N VAL A 4 -8.55 15.23 -18.21
CA VAL A 4 -7.09 15.36 -18.31
C VAL A 4 -6.75 16.06 -19.60
N LEU A 5 -6.09 17.20 -19.53
CA LEU A 5 -5.62 17.98 -20.67
C LEU A 5 -4.08 17.90 -20.70
N LEU A 6 -3.52 17.27 -21.73
CA LEU A 6 -2.08 17.05 -21.89
C LEU A 6 -1.41 18.13 -22.77
N GLY A 7 -2.17 19.02 -23.37
CA GLY A 7 -1.69 20.12 -24.20
C GLY A 7 -2.84 20.86 -24.87
N GLY A 8 -2.55 22.04 -25.45
CA GLY A 8 -3.54 22.85 -26.15
C GLY A 8 -4.61 23.52 -25.28
N TYR A 9 -4.40 23.56 -23.95
CA TYR A 9 -5.31 24.24 -23.03
C TYR A 9 -5.02 25.74 -22.98
N GLY A 10 -6.07 26.54 -22.78
CA GLY A 10 -5.99 28.00 -22.77
C GLY A 10 -5.37 28.57 -21.51
N ALA A 11 -5.19 29.89 -21.50
CA ALA A 11 -4.55 30.62 -20.39
C ALA A 11 -5.33 30.54 -19.07
N GLU A 12 -6.59 30.14 -19.09
CA GLU A 12 -7.45 29.94 -17.93
C GLU A 12 -6.94 28.87 -16.96
N PHE A 13 -6.12 27.93 -17.44
CA PHE A 13 -5.54 26.86 -16.61
C PHE A 13 -4.19 27.24 -15.97
N GLY A 14 -3.76 28.49 -16.10
CA GLY A 14 -2.59 29.01 -15.42
C GLY A 14 -1.25 28.51 -15.98
N ARG A 15 -0.19 28.56 -15.14
CA ARG A 15 1.21 28.26 -15.54
C ARG A 15 1.53 26.75 -15.50
N SER A 16 0.76 25.95 -16.15
CA SER A 16 1.09 24.51 -16.23
C SER A 16 2.08 24.23 -17.36
N THR A 17 3.17 23.52 -17.06
CA THR A 17 4.20 23.10 -18.03
C THR A 17 4.03 21.65 -18.48
N GLY A 18 3.13 20.87 -17.87
CA GLY A 18 2.95 19.45 -18.16
C GLY A 18 1.55 19.11 -18.63
N GLY A 19 0.59 19.14 -17.75
CA GLY A 19 -0.80 18.81 -18.03
C GLY A 19 -1.71 19.39 -16.95
N VAL A 20 -2.99 19.46 -17.26
CA VAL A 20 -4.03 19.93 -16.33
C VAL A 20 -4.97 18.78 -16.04
N ILE A 21 -5.19 18.49 -14.77
CA ILE A 21 -6.21 17.55 -14.31
C ILE A 21 -7.32 18.34 -13.67
N SER A 22 -8.49 18.34 -14.30
CA SER A 22 -9.71 18.95 -13.76
C SER A 22 -10.59 17.87 -13.15
N LEU A 23 -10.91 18.04 -11.87
CA LEU A 23 -11.77 17.13 -11.12
C LEU A 23 -13.09 17.85 -10.80
N ILE A 24 -14.18 17.36 -11.36
CA ILE A 24 -15.52 17.85 -11.04
C ILE A 24 -16.14 16.90 -10.03
N THR A 25 -16.35 17.38 -8.82
CA THR A 25 -17.02 16.62 -7.76
C THR A 25 -18.49 16.43 -8.04
N LYS A 26 -19.09 15.36 -7.52
CA LYS A 26 -20.54 15.17 -7.59
C LYS A 26 -21.25 16.28 -6.85
N ARG A 27 -22.42 16.64 -7.33
CA ARG A 27 -23.33 17.61 -6.72
C ARG A 27 -24.59 16.92 -6.23
N GLY A 28 -25.27 17.53 -5.28
CA GLY A 28 -26.65 17.20 -4.96
C GLY A 28 -27.58 17.52 -6.16
N THR A 29 -28.64 16.79 -6.26
CA THR A 29 -29.66 16.93 -7.28
C THR A 29 -31.02 17.16 -6.64
N ASN A 30 -32.06 17.46 -7.41
CA ASN A 30 -33.43 17.60 -6.89
C ASN A 30 -34.05 16.31 -6.36
N GLU A 31 -33.33 15.19 -6.46
CA GLU A 31 -33.73 13.91 -5.91
C GLU A 31 -32.68 13.44 -4.91
N TRP A 32 -33.13 12.90 -3.79
CA TRP A 32 -32.24 12.24 -2.84
C TRP A 32 -31.69 10.97 -3.46
N LYS A 33 -30.36 10.87 -3.47
CA LYS A 33 -29.62 9.69 -3.94
C LYS A 33 -28.57 9.36 -2.90
N GLY A 34 -28.47 8.09 -2.61
CA GLY A 34 -27.47 7.61 -1.68
C GLY A 34 -27.11 6.17 -1.98
N GLY A 35 -26.02 5.75 -1.44
CA GLY A 35 -25.55 4.38 -1.60
C GLY A 35 -24.43 4.06 -0.61
N VAL A 36 -24.25 2.77 -0.42
CA VAL A 36 -23.15 2.19 0.32
C VAL A 36 -22.38 1.25 -0.60
N TYR A 37 -21.09 1.11 -0.37
CA TYR A 37 -20.26 0.17 -1.10
C TYR A 37 -19.22 -0.44 -0.18
N ALA A 38 -18.81 -1.65 -0.52
CA ALA A 38 -17.70 -2.33 0.11
C ALA A 38 -16.90 -3.07 -0.95
N ILE A 39 -15.57 -2.94 -0.89
CA ILE A 39 -14.63 -3.64 -1.77
C ILE A 39 -13.67 -4.38 -0.85
N TYR A 40 -13.59 -5.68 -0.99
CA TYR A 40 -12.69 -6.50 -0.22
C TYR A 40 -11.81 -7.34 -1.14
N THR A 41 -10.51 -7.23 -0.96
CA THR A 41 -9.51 -8.05 -1.64
C THR A 41 -8.82 -8.92 -0.59
N PRO A 42 -9.34 -10.13 -0.34
CA PRO A 42 -8.78 -11.04 0.64
C PRO A 42 -7.44 -11.62 0.20
N ARG A 43 -6.64 -12.03 1.16
CA ARG A 43 -5.38 -12.74 0.93
C ARG A 43 -5.59 -14.02 0.10
N SER A 44 -6.69 -14.74 0.35
CA SER A 44 -6.99 -16.04 -0.27
C SER A 44 -7.31 -15.98 -1.75
N LEU A 45 -7.68 -14.81 -2.29
CA LEU A 45 -7.99 -14.62 -3.71
C LEU A 45 -6.82 -14.00 -4.49
N ARG A 46 -5.67 -13.86 -3.87
CA ARG A 46 -4.45 -13.39 -4.53
C ARG A 46 -3.51 -14.56 -4.72
N SER A 47 -2.85 -14.61 -5.87
CA SER A 47 -1.75 -15.57 -6.08
C SER A 47 -0.57 -15.18 -5.20
N ASP A 48 0.13 -16.19 -4.68
CA ASP A 48 1.35 -16.00 -3.93
C ASP A 48 2.43 -15.39 -4.83
N ALA A 49 3.20 -14.46 -4.26
CA ALA A 49 4.38 -13.95 -4.93
C ALA A 49 5.43 -15.07 -5.03
N LYS A 50 6.18 -15.06 -6.12
CA LYS A 50 7.24 -16.05 -6.31
C LYS A 50 8.49 -15.66 -5.54
N ASP A 51 9.11 -16.64 -4.92
CA ASP A 51 10.46 -16.50 -4.36
C ASP A 51 11.45 -16.19 -5.47
N ILE A 52 12.45 -15.38 -5.15
CA ILE A 52 13.54 -15.06 -6.05
C ILE A 52 14.76 -15.87 -5.62
N TYR A 53 15.40 -16.49 -6.57
CA TYR A 53 16.61 -17.28 -6.36
C TYR A 53 17.77 -16.64 -7.13
N TYR A 54 18.99 -16.83 -6.63
CA TYR A 54 20.18 -16.58 -7.41
C TYR A 54 20.18 -17.50 -8.64
N PRO A 55 20.78 -17.06 -9.75
CA PRO A 55 20.94 -17.93 -10.90
C PRO A 55 21.62 -19.24 -10.53
N ASP A 56 21.10 -20.34 -11.03
CA ASP A 56 21.77 -21.64 -10.92
C ASP A 56 22.67 -21.81 -12.15
N THR A 57 23.93 -21.53 -11.97
CA THR A 57 24.92 -21.56 -13.05
C THR A 57 25.63 -22.91 -13.14
N GLY A 58 25.36 -23.82 -12.19
CA GLY A 58 26.02 -25.11 -12.09
C GLY A 58 27.49 -25.05 -11.73
N HIS A 59 28.00 -23.87 -11.40
CA HIS A 59 29.41 -23.71 -11.00
C HIS A 59 29.70 -24.34 -9.64
N TRP A 60 28.66 -24.69 -8.89
CA TRP A 60 28.84 -25.36 -7.63
C TRP A 60 28.17 -26.73 -7.61
N SER A 61 28.98 -27.75 -7.44
CA SER A 61 28.52 -29.06 -6.99
C SER A 61 29.37 -29.47 -5.78
N GLU A 62 28.85 -30.33 -4.92
CA GLU A 62 29.66 -30.90 -3.85
C GLU A 62 30.89 -31.63 -4.39
N ALA A 63 30.81 -32.14 -5.62
CA ALA A 63 31.94 -32.78 -6.30
C ALA A 63 33.04 -31.81 -6.74
N ASN A 64 32.69 -30.52 -6.98
CA ASN A 64 33.64 -29.47 -7.35
C ASN A 64 34.13 -28.68 -6.14
N HIS A 65 33.91 -29.20 -4.94
CA HIS A 65 34.40 -28.63 -3.71
C HIS A 65 35.94 -28.72 -3.70
N TYR A 66 36.61 -27.56 -3.74
CA TYR A 66 38.05 -27.49 -3.66
C TYR A 66 38.56 -28.13 -2.36
N PRO A 67 39.22 -29.30 -2.39
CA PRO A 67 39.62 -29.97 -1.17
C PRO A 67 40.72 -29.22 -0.37
N ALA A 68 41.36 -28.22 -0.98
CA ALA A 68 42.43 -27.46 -0.38
C ALA A 68 42.01 -26.35 0.58
N TYR A 69 40.77 -25.91 0.49
CA TYR A 69 40.21 -24.85 1.36
C TYR A 69 38.91 -25.36 1.99
N ASN A 70 39.03 -25.83 3.23
CA ASN A 70 37.92 -26.32 4.03
C ASN A 70 36.90 -25.22 4.43
N THR A 71 36.94 -24.10 3.71
CA THR A 71 36.04 -22.97 3.86
C THR A 71 35.23 -22.83 2.61
N ARG A 72 33.95 -23.25 2.68
CA ARG A 72 32.94 -22.78 1.70
C ARG A 72 33.09 -21.27 1.59
N PRO A 73 33.24 -20.71 0.39
CA PRO A 73 33.17 -19.26 0.25
C PRO A 73 31.90 -18.79 0.94
N GLN A 74 32.00 -17.91 1.93
CA GLN A 74 30.86 -17.41 2.69
C GLN A 74 29.80 -16.75 1.80
N ASN A 75 30.15 -16.46 0.55
CA ASN A 75 29.34 -15.75 -0.43
C ASN A 75 28.74 -16.67 -1.52
N TRP A 76 28.79 -17.98 -1.31
CA TRP A 76 28.25 -18.87 -2.32
C TRP A 76 26.72 -18.82 -2.35
N THR A 77 26.17 -18.41 -3.49
CA THR A 77 24.75 -18.07 -3.67
C THR A 77 24.07 -18.88 -4.76
N ASP A 78 24.83 -19.68 -5.56
CA ASP A 78 24.33 -20.35 -6.74
C ASP A 78 23.09 -21.22 -6.46
N GLY A 79 21.99 -20.95 -7.12
CA GLY A 79 20.70 -21.60 -6.92
C GLY A 79 20.06 -21.38 -5.55
N LYS A 80 20.62 -20.53 -4.70
CA LYS A 80 20.09 -20.30 -3.33
C LYS A 80 18.98 -19.25 -3.32
N LEU A 81 18.12 -19.33 -2.30
CA LEU A 81 17.05 -18.37 -2.08
C LEU A 81 17.65 -16.98 -1.84
N TYR A 82 17.27 -16.02 -2.69
CA TYR A 82 17.65 -14.62 -2.56
C TYR A 82 16.60 -13.82 -1.79
N ASP A 83 15.34 -13.94 -2.16
CA ASP A 83 14.24 -13.17 -1.57
C ASP A 83 13.03 -14.07 -1.36
N LEU A 84 12.56 -14.11 -0.12
CA LEU A 84 11.43 -14.93 0.31
C LEU A 84 10.13 -14.15 0.13
N ASN A 85 9.42 -14.38 -0.96
CA ASN A 85 8.21 -13.65 -1.31
C ASN A 85 6.92 -14.46 -1.15
N ARG A 86 6.97 -15.78 -1.21
CA ARG A 86 5.77 -16.65 -1.17
C ARG A 86 4.94 -16.49 0.10
N LEU A 87 5.52 -15.96 1.17
CA LEU A 87 4.83 -15.70 2.43
C LEU A 87 4.35 -14.25 2.57
N ASN A 88 4.70 -13.39 1.60
CA ASN A 88 4.26 -12.00 1.59
C ASN A 88 2.75 -11.97 1.33
N ARG A 89 2.04 -11.19 2.12
CA ARG A 89 0.58 -11.15 2.10
C ARG A 89 0.11 -9.72 2.09
N THR A 90 -0.93 -9.47 1.30
CA THR A 90 -1.60 -8.18 1.28
C THR A 90 -3.10 -8.42 1.26
N GLU A 91 -3.80 -7.67 2.07
CA GLU A 91 -5.26 -7.61 2.04
C GLU A 91 -5.70 -6.15 2.01
N ASN A 92 -6.84 -5.90 1.40
CA ASN A 92 -7.41 -4.57 1.35
C ASN A 92 -8.91 -4.66 1.60
N ILE A 93 -9.42 -3.75 2.41
CA ILE A 93 -10.85 -3.52 2.59
C ILE A 93 -11.12 -2.03 2.45
N THR A 94 -12.11 -1.70 1.64
CA THR A 94 -12.61 -0.34 1.48
C THR A 94 -14.12 -0.38 1.59
N TYR A 95 -14.68 0.48 2.41
CA TYR A 95 -16.13 0.67 2.48
C TYR A 95 -16.45 2.15 2.59
N GLY A 96 -17.58 2.51 2.07
CA GLY A 96 -17.99 3.90 2.07
C GLY A 96 -19.48 4.05 1.85
N ALA A 97 -19.92 5.27 2.08
CA ALA A 97 -21.30 5.67 1.86
C ALA A 97 -21.33 7.08 1.28
N TYR A 98 -22.33 7.35 0.49
CA TYR A 98 -22.59 8.69 0.00
C TYR A 98 -24.08 9.00 0.04
N VAL A 99 -24.39 10.27 0.18
CA VAL A 99 -25.73 10.79 0.11
C VAL A 99 -25.71 12.17 -0.55
N GLY A 100 -26.71 12.48 -1.33
CA GLY A 100 -26.87 13.79 -1.93
C GLY A 100 -28.32 14.04 -2.30
N GLY A 101 -28.74 15.29 -2.16
CA GLY A 101 -30.11 15.68 -2.47
C GLY A 101 -30.40 17.14 -2.15
N PRO A 102 -31.64 17.58 -2.33
CA PRO A 102 -32.03 18.95 -2.07
C PRO A 102 -32.38 19.15 -0.59
N ILE A 103 -31.76 20.13 0.06
CA ILE A 103 -32.27 20.67 1.33
C ILE A 103 -33.49 21.56 0.99
N ILE A 104 -33.36 22.36 -0.05
CA ILE A 104 -34.45 23.15 -0.64
C ILE A 104 -34.43 22.85 -2.12
N LYS A 105 -35.55 22.35 -2.66
CA LYS A 105 -35.67 22.05 -4.11
C LYS A 105 -35.29 23.26 -4.94
N ASP A 106 -34.58 23.02 -6.03
CA ASP A 106 -34.08 23.97 -7.01
C ASP A 106 -33.09 25.01 -6.48
N ARG A 107 -32.87 25.08 -5.15
CA ARG A 107 -32.07 26.15 -4.54
C ARG A 107 -30.90 25.68 -3.71
N LEU A 108 -31.08 24.71 -2.83
CA LEU A 108 -30.04 24.33 -1.88
C LEU A 108 -29.82 22.82 -1.90
N PHE A 109 -28.63 22.41 -2.26
CA PHE A 109 -28.26 21.02 -2.39
C PHE A 109 -27.12 20.67 -1.47
N ILE A 110 -27.11 19.45 -0.99
CA ILE A 110 -26.03 18.87 -0.25
C ILE A 110 -25.55 17.59 -0.91
N TYR A 111 -24.25 17.35 -0.83
CA TYR A 111 -23.65 16.07 -1.14
C TYR A 111 -22.61 15.75 -0.07
N ALA A 112 -22.62 14.53 0.45
CA ALA A 112 -21.61 14.03 1.37
C ALA A 112 -21.18 12.64 0.96
N ASN A 113 -19.91 12.34 1.13
CA ASN A 113 -19.31 11.03 0.94
C ASN A 113 -18.30 10.78 2.05
N ALA A 114 -18.32 9.59 2.62
CA ALA A 114 -17.31 9.14 3.56
C ALA A 114 -16.80 7.75 3.15
N GLU A 115 -15.49 7.58 3.22
CA GLU A 115 -14.82 6.34 2.88
C GLU A 115 -13.79 5.98 3.95
N TRP A 116 -13.70 4.70 4.23
CA TRP A 116 -12.67 4.11 5.06
C TRP A 116 -11.98 3.01 4.27
N SER A 117 -10.66 3.15 4.06
CA SER A 117 -9.86 2.12 3.43
C SER A 117 -8.77 1.64 4.37
N GLN A 118 -8.56 0.34 4.42
CA GLN A 118 -7.51 -0.27 5.21
C GLN A 118 -6.76 -1.29 4.37
N THR A 119 -5.42 -1.16 4.36
CA THR A 119 -4.53 -2.11 3.71
C THR A 119 -3.62 -2.75 4.76
N GLY A 120 -3.66 -4.07 4.85
CA GLY A 120 -2.73 -4.87 5.64
C GLY A 120 -1.66 -5.48 4.74
N VAL A 121 -0.40 -5.30 5.08
CA VAL A 121 0.74 -5.89 4.37
C VAL A 121 1.59 -6.65 5.37
N GLU A 122 1.91 -7.89 5.05
CA GLU A 122 2.85 -8.71 5.80
C GLU A 122 3.91 -9.22 4.84
N GLN A 123 5.17 -8.96 5.14
CA GLN A 123 6.25 -9.29 4.22
C GLN A 123 7.58 -9.57 4.91
N SER A 124 8.36 -10.45 4.28
CA SER A 124 9.78 -10.60 4.57
C SER A 124 10.53 -9.34 4.13
N ARG A 125 11.50 -8.93 4.92
CA ARG A 125 12.39 -7.79 4.63
C ARG A 125 13.84 -8.24 4.41
N LEU A 126 14.10 -9.53 4.52
CA LEU A 126 15.43 -10.10 4.30
C LEU A 126 15.61 -10.44 2.84
N THR A 127 16.70 -9.95 2.28
CA THR A 127 17.25 -10.35 1.00
C THR A 127 18.64 -10.96 1.18
N GLY A 128 19.09 -11.72 0.20
CA GLY A 128 20.37 -12.41 0.23
C GLY A 128 20.21 -13.90 0.51
N ASN A 129 21.29 -14.61 0.58
CA ASN A 129 21.27 -16.06 0.77
C ASN A 129 20.65 -16.45 2.13
N LEU A 130 19.38 -16.82 2.13
CA LEU A 130 18.63 -17.24 3.33
C LEU A 130 18.73 -18.73 3.63
N THR A 131 19.29 -19.53 2.72
CA THR A 131 19.35 -20.97 2.87
C THR A 131 20.41 -21.42 3.89
N GLY A 132 20.01 -22.22 4.86
CA GLY A 132 20.89 -22.80 5.86
C GLY A 132 21.52 -21.77 6.80
N LYS A 133 20.87 -20.63 6.98
CA LYS A 133 21.33 -19.54 7.81
C LYS A 133 20.60 -19.51 9.13
N GLU A 134 21.31 -19.81 10.17
CA GLU A 134 20.80 -19.86 11.54
C GLU A 134 21.50 -18.78 12.37
N GLY A 135 20.79 -17.71 12.64
CA GLY A 135 21.26 -16.65 13.54
C GLY A 135 22.20 -15.61 12.93
N ALA A 136 22.41 -14.54 13.67
CA ALA A 136 23.32 -13.46 13.32
C ALA A 136 24.76 -13.96 13.19
N GLY A 137 25.47 -13.48 12.18
CA GLY A 137 26.86 -13.85 11.93
C GLY A 137 27.08 -15.04 11.00
N LYS A 138 26.12 -15.97 10.88
CA LYS A 138 26.20 -17.07 9.89
C LYS A 138 25.68 -16.66 8.51
N SER A 139 24.83 -15.64 8.48
CA SER A 139 24.23 -15.13 7.23
C SER A 139 24.91 -13.91 6.66
N GLY A 140 25.85 -13.31 7.38
CA GLY A 140 26.29 -11.95 7.09
C GLY A 140 25.23 -10.87 7.45
N VAL A 141 24.09 -11.27 7.99
CA VAL A 141 23.03 -10.36 8.44
C VAL A 141 23.29 -10.00 9.90
N SER A 142 23.27 -8.72 10.24
CA SER A 142 23.46 -8.26 11.61
C SER A 142 22.27 -8.67 12.51
N ALA A 143 22.50 -8.79 13.82
CA ALA A 143 21.45 -9.08 14.79
C ALA A 143 20.30 -8.04 14.72
N ALA A 144 20.63 -6.77 14.49
CA ALA A 144 19.63 -5.70 14.33
C ALA A 144 18.75 -5.91 13.09
N ASN A 145 19.32 -6.35 11.99
CA ASN A 145 18.56 -6.65 10.78
C ASN A 145 17.69 -7.91 10.94
N LEU A 146 18.17 -8.91 11.68
CA LEU A 146 17.37 -10.08 12.01
C LEU A 146 16.18 -9.75 12.90
N ALA A 147 16.32 -8.82 13.83
CA ALA A 147 15.23 -8.36 14.68
C ALA A 147 14.11 -7.64 13.92
N GLN A 148 14.38 -7.17 12.71
CA GLN A 148 13.43 -6.47 11.85
C GLN A 148 13.20 -7.19 10.51
N ALA A 149 13.49 -8.46 10.48
CA ALA A 149 13.46 -9.25 9.25
C ALA A 149 12.07 -9.49 8.69
N TRP A 150 11.03 -9.28 9.50
CA TRP A 150 9.64 -9.41 9.10
C TRP A 150 8.85 -8.16 9.45
N GLY A 151 8.21 -7.56 8.46
CA GLY A 151 7.38 -6.37 8.62
C GLY A 151 5.90 -6.69 8.49
N VAL A 152 5.11 -6.16 9.42
CA VAL A 152 3.65 -6.15 9.37
C VAL A 152 3.21 -4.69 9.37
N TYR A 153 2.54 -4.28 8.32
CA TYR A 153 2.11 -2.90 8.11
C TYR A 153 0.60 -2.84 8.01
N LYS A 154 0.04 -1.82 8.62
CA LYS A 154 -1.37 -1.51 8.51
C LYS A 154 -1.50 -0.05 8.13
N TYR A 155 -2.11 0.20 6.99
CA TYR A 155 -2.40 1.53 6.48
C TYR A 155 -3.90 1.77 6.57
N THR A 156 -4.29 2.91 7.11
CA THR A 156 -5.70 3.28 7.26
C THR A 156 -5.90 4.68 6.68
N TYR A 157 -6.91 4.83 5.85
CA TYR A 157 -7.20 6.06 5.10
C TYR A 157 -8.67 6.45 5.30
N PRO A 158 -9.01 7.16 6.40
CA PRO A 158 -10.32 7.78 6.53
C PRO A 158 -10.39 9.03 5.66
N ARG A 159 -11.41 9.10 4.81
CA ARG A 159 -11.63 10.20 3.87
C ARG A 159 -13.07 10.65 3.91
N TRP A 160 -13.29 11.95 3.77
CA TRP A 160 -14.62 12.43 3.52
C TRP A 160 -14.61 13.67 2.62
N THR A 161 -15.71 13.86 1.94
CA THR A 161 -16.00 15.05 1.15
C THR A 161 -17.41 15.49 1.45
N ALA A 162 -17.60 16.78 1.71
CA ALA A 162 -18.92 17.39 1.83
C ALA A 162 -19.00 18.60 0.93
N LYS A 163 -20.14 18.78 0.28
CA LYS A 163 -20.38 19.88 -0.65
C LYS A 163 -21.76 20.45 -0.42
N LEU A 164 -21.81 21.78 -0.42
CA LEU A 164 -23.05 22.56 -0.37
C LEU A 164 -23.11 23.46 -1.59
N ASP A 165 -24.15 23.33 -2.37
CA ASP A 165 -24.43 24.16 -3.54
C ASP A 165 -25.68 24.98 -3.28
N TRP A 166 -25.56 26.29 -3.25
CA TRP A 166 -26.68 27.20 -2.97
C TRP A 166 -26.88 28.17 -4.09
N ASN A 167 -28.01 28.04 -4.81
CA ASN A 167 -28.53 29.00 -5.79
C ASN A 167 -29.28 30.10 -5.02
N ILE A 168 -28.54 31.16 -4.61
CA ILE A 168 -29.13 32.27 -3.84
C ILE A 168 -30.13 33.03 -4.68
N THR A 169 -29.74 33.33 -5.91
CA THR A 169 -30.58 33.91 -6.96
C THR A 169 -30.22 33.26 -8.29
N ASP A 170 -30.95 33.57 -9.36
CA ASP A 170 -30.65 33.03 -10.70
C ASP A 170 -29.22 33.42 -11.20
N ASN A 171 -28.66 34.50 -10.64
CA ASN A 171 -27.35 35.00 -11.04
C ASN A 171 -26.26 34.82 -9.95
N HIS A 172 -26.60 34.32 -8.77
CA HIS A 172 -25.68 34.15 -7.67
C HIS A 172 -25.72 32.71 -7.14
N ILE A 173 -24.60 32.03 -7.29
CA ILE A 173 -24.40 30.66 -6.81
C ILE A 173 -23.27 30.66 -5.82
N LEU A 174 -23.48 30.06 -4.66
CA LEU A 174 -22.46 29.78 -3.65
C LEU A 174 -22.19 28.28 -3.62
N GLU A 175 -20.93 27.93 -3.74
CA GLU A 175 -20.46 26.55 -3.64
C GLU A 175 -19.43 26.45 -2.51
N LEU A 176 -19.69 25.58 -1.53
CA LEU A 176 -18.77 25.28 -0.43
C LEU A 176 -18.38 23.81 -0.53
N THR A 177 -17.08 23.53 -0.49
CA THR A 177 -16.56 22.15 -0.50
C THR A 177 -15.58 21.98 0.64
N GLY A 178 -15.84 20.99 1.48
CA GLY A 178 -14.93 20.50 2.50
C GLY A 178 -14.42 19.12 2.12
N VAL A 179 -13.12 18.88 2.32
CA VAL A 179 -12.49 17.59 2.08
C VAL A 179 -11.52 17.26 3.21
N GLN A 180 -11.42 15.99 3.53
CA GLN A 180 -10.40 15.47 4.43
C GLN A 180 -9.86 14.17 3.85
N ASP A 181 -8.53 14.04 3.84
CA ASP A 181 -7.81 12.84 3.44
C ASP A 181 -6.67 12.62 4.42
N ASN A 182 -6.94 11.82 5.44
CA ASN A 182 -5.96 11.48 6.46
C ASN A 182 -5.35 10.12 6.17
N SER A 183 -4.12 9.94 6.61
CA SER A 183 -3.46 8.65 6.59
C SER A 183 -2.90 8.28 7.95
N LYS A 184 -3.02 7.00 8.30
CA LYS A 184 -2.42 6.42 9.47
C LYS A 184 -1.66 5.16 9.06
N SER A 185 -0.38 5.09 9.43
CA SER A 185 0.49 3.95 9.18
C SER A 185 0.98 3.37 10.49
N GLU A 186 0.73 2.10 10.68
CA GLU A 186 1.26 1.31 11.78
C GLU A 186 2.24 0.28 11.21
N ALA A 187 3.46 0.23 11.72
CA ALA A 187 4.46 -0.73 11.34
C ALA A 187 4.91 -1.53 12.56
N SER A 188 4.88 -2.83 12.46
CA SER A 188 5.36 -3.76 13.50
C SER A 188 6.42 -4.66 12.91
N TYR A 189 7.52 -4.84 13.63
CA TYR A 189 8.67 -5.60 13.18
C TYR A 189 8.91 -6.79 14.07
N TYR A 190 9.19 -7.92 13.43
CA TYR A 190 9.42 -9.20 14.07
C TYR A 190 10.71 -9.81 13.55
N GLY A 191 11.27 -10.74 14.32
CA GLY A 191 12.36 -11.57 13.87
C GLY A 191 11.94 -12.56 12.79
N PHE A 192 12.92 -13.25 12.24
CA PHE A 192 12.74 -14.31 11.26
C PHE A 192 13.26 -15.63 11.83
N ASN A 193 12.42 -16.65 11.78
CA ASN A 193 12.78 -17.99 12.18
C ASN A 193 13.26 -18.78 10.95
N TYR A 194 14.55 -19.05 10.88
CA TYR A 194 15.16 -19.77 9.77
C TYR A 194 14.83 -21.27 9.76
N GLY A 195 14.51 -21.85 10.90
CA GLY A 195 14.14 -23.26 10.97
C GLY A 195 12.81 -23.57 10.27
N THR A 196 11.87 -22.65 10.36
CA THR A 196 10.54 -22.76 9.74
C THR A 196 10.35 -21.87 8.53
N ASN A 197 11.29 -20.96 8.26
CA ASN A 197 11.16 -19.89 7.26
C ASN A 197 9.88 -19.05 7.45
N THR A 198 9.62 -18.67 8.69
CA THR A 198 8.43 -17.90 9.06
C THR A 198 8.79 -16.72 9.98
N ARG A 199 7.82 -15.87 10.20
CA ARG A 199 7.89 -14.80 11.19
C ARG A 199 8.10 -15.39 12.60
N ASP A 200 8.97 -14.78 13.37
CA ASP A 200 9.05 -15.01 14.83
C ASP A 200 7.81 -14.41 15.52
N ASN A 201 7.44 -14.95 16.66
CA ASN A 201 6.29 -14.47 17.44
C ASN A 201 6.61 -13.27 18.34
N VAL A 202 7.88 -12.91 18.47
CA VAL A 202 8.33 -11.82 19.34
C VAL A 202 8.28 -10.50 18.57
N LEU A 203 7.47 -9.55 19.05
CA LEU A 203 7.46 -8.18 18.56
C LEU A 203 8.73 -7.46 19.02
N ASN A 204 9.55 -7.01 18.08
CA ASN A 204 10.80 -6.33 18.39
C ASN A 204 10.68 -4.80 18.41
N SER A 205 9.84 -4.24 17.56
CA SER A 205 9.54 -2.80 17.55
C SER A 205 8.24 -2.50 16.82
N SER A 206 7.63 -1.35 17.15
CA SER A 206 6.47 -0.84 16.43
C SER A 206 6.57 0.68 16.28
N ASN A 207 6.11 1.20 15.17
CA ASN A 207 6.04 2.63 14.87
C ASN A 207 4.62 2.98 14.42
N LEU A 208 4.15 4.15 14.85
CA LEU A 208 2.89 4.74 14.43
C LEU A 208 3.20 6.10 13.79
N THR A 209 2.62 6.34 12.62
CA THR A 209 2.68 7.64 11.93
C THR A 209 1.28 8.04 11.51
N GLU A 210 0.90 9.28 11.82
CA GLU A 210 -0.38 9.88 11.42
C GLU A 210 -0.08 11.18 10.63
N GLN A 211 -0.82 11.38 9.54
CA GLN A 211 -0.73 12.55 8.65
C GLN A 211 -2.11 13.03 8.23
#